data_9d30fa5b3b52a2d0453a85da4dc812a6
#
_entry.id   9d30fa5b3b52a2d0453a85da4dc812a6
#
_cell.length_a   1.000
_cell.length_b   1.000
_cell.length_c   1.000
_cell.angle_alpha   90.00
_cell.angle_beta   90.00
_cell.angle_gamma   90.00
#
_symmetry.space_group_name_H-M   'P 1'
#
loop_
_entity.id
_entity.type
_entity.pdbx_description
1 polymer ?
#
loop_
_entity_poly.entity_id
_entity_poly.type
_entity_poly.pdbx_seq_one_letter_code
_entity_poly.pdbx_strand_id
1 'polypeptide(L)'
;EVKVSDSDDVLKNWDALKRESKHQETFTETLESVPNTFPALLRGEKLCKRASRAGYPMDSAKEFADRIRAGLDELEANGFEVNSQNQQTCGNLLLDFCNLDRILKVDGEKALTYASNAFIMNFSRAEKMAAEKGKKLDELSQDELQELMKVIFDGQ
;
A
#
# COMPACT_ATOMS: atom_id res chain seq x y z
N GLU A 1 15.86 15.21 35.38
CA GLU A 1 16.56 14.24 34.51
C GLU A 1 15.64 13.04 34.33
N VAL A 2 14.98 12.93 33.16
CA VAL A 2 14.17 11.75 32.81
C VAL A 2 15.16 10.70 32.29
N LYS A 3 15.34 9.61 33.02
CA LYS A 3 16.08 8.44 32.56
C LYS A 3 15.25 7.79 31.43
N VAL A 4 15.63 8.01 30.20
CA VAL A 4 15.07 7.36 29.03
C VAL A 4 15.79 6.03 28.84
N SER A 5 15.10 4.93 29.06
CA SER A 5 15.70 3.60 29.06
C SER A 5 15.41 2.78 27.80
N ASP A 6 14.55 3.28 26.86
CA ASP A 6 14.22 2.56 25.64
C ASP A 6 13.92 3.54 24.48
N SER A 7 14.23 3.12 23.25
CA SER A 7 14.01 3.91 22.03
C SER A 7 12.53 4.27 21.84
N ASP A 8 11.60 3.44 22.34
CA ASP A 8 10.16 3.70 22.27
C ASP A 8 9.72 4.82 23.21
N ASP A 9 10.34 4.95 24.38
CA ASP A 9 10.07 6.04 25.31
C ASP A 9 10.61 7.39 24.80
N VAL A 10 11.74 7.37 24.08
CA VAL A 10 12.26 8.56 23.39
C VAL A 10 11.26 9.03 22.32
N LEU A 11 10.73 8.11 21.53
CA LEU A 11 9.78 8.43 20.47
C LEU A 11 8.44 8.94 21.02
N LYS A 12 7.94 8.36 22.13
CA LYS A 12 6.72 8.82 22.82
C LYS A 12 6.90 10.23 23.37
N ASN A 13 8.01 10.50 24.04
CA ASN A 13 8.32 11.84 24.57
C ASN A 13 8.47 12.87 23.45
N TRP A 14 9.14 12.51 22.34
CA TRP A 14 9.27 13.38 21.17
C TRP A 14 7.92 13.70 20.53
N ASP A 15 7.05 12.71 20.39
CA ASP A 15 5.71 12.90 19.83
C ASP A 15 4.82 13.73 20.78
N ALA A 16 4.97 13.62 22.11
CA ALA A 16 4.30 14.46 23.09
C ALA A 16 4.73 15.92 22.99
N LEU A 17 6.03 16.18 22.97
CA LEU A 17 6.61 17.52 22.80
C LEU A 17 6.20 18.16 21.49
N LYS A 18 6.12 17.37 20.41
CA LYS A 18 5.70 17.85 19.09
C LYS A 18 4.22 18.19 19.03
N ARG A 19 3.36 17.47 19.77
CA ARG A 19 1.93 17.82 19.90
C ARG A 19 1.77 19.12 20.70
N GLU A 20 2.47 19.24 21.80
CA GLU A 20 2.46 20.45 22.63
C GLU A 20 2.92 21.68 21.83
N SER A 21 4.01 21.57 21.07
CA SER A 21 4.54 22.66 20.22
C SER A 21 3.57 23.06 19.09
N LYS A 22 2.66 22.15 18.69
CA LYS A 22 1.65 22.38 17.64
C LYS A 22 0.27 22.71 18.20
N HIS A 23 0.13 22.83 19.51
CA HIS A 23 -1.15 23.01 20.20
C HIS A 23 -2.19 21.96 19.80
N GLN A 24 -1.77 20.70 19.65
CA GLN A 24 -2.67 19.59 19.33
C GLN A 24 -3.16 18.94 20.61
N GLU A 25 -4.44 19.12 20.92
CA GLU A 25 -5.06 18.59 22.13
C GLU A 25 -5.47 17.13 22.00
N THR A 26 -5.77 16.69 20.77
CA THR A 26 -6.26 15.34 20.49
C THR A 26 -5.36 14.58 19.52
N PHE A 27 -5.43 13.25 19.54
CA PHE A 27 -4.79 12.42 18.54
C PHE A 27 -5.42 12.59 17.17
N THR A 28 -6.72 12.90 17.08
CA THR A 28 -7.41 13.19 15.82
C THR A 28 -6.75 14.38 15.12
N GLU A 29 -6.49 15.48 15.83
CA GLU A 29 -5.77 16.63 15.26
C GLU A 29 -4.37 16.25 14.74
N THR A 30 -3.70 15.31 15.44
CA THR A 30 -2.44 14.77 14.98
C THR A 30 -2.59 14.01 13.65
N LEU A 31 -3.67 13.24 13.47
CA LEU A 31 -3.98 12.55 12.22
C LEU A 31 -4.36 13.54 11.12
N GLU A 32 -5.23 14.50 11.41
CA GLU A 32 -5.68 15.56 10.48
C GLU A 32 -4.53 16.45 10.00
N SER A 33 -3.46 16.59 10.80
CA SER A 33 -2.27 17.34 10.40
C SER A 33 -1.40 16.63 9.35
N VAL A 34 -1.78 15.41 8.89
CA VAL A 34 -1.17 14.78 7.71
C VAL A 34 -1.73 15.45 6.46
N PRO A 35 -0.90 16.11 5.65
CA PRO A 35 -1.40 16.82 4.47
C PRO A 35 -2.17 15.91 3.51
N ASN A 36 -3.35 16.39 3.05
CA ASN A 36 -4.14 15.70 2.00
C ASN A 36 -3.53 15.81 0.61
N THR A 37 -2.53 16.67 0.45
CA THR A 37 -1.74 16.79 -0.78
C THR A 37 -0.68 15.71 -0.95
N PHE A 38 -0.45 14.88 0.08
CA PHE A 38 0.45 13.74 -0.06
C PHE A 38 -0.12 12.69 -1.02
N PRO A 39 0.74 11.94 -1.74
CA PRO A 39 0.33 10.73 -2.42
C PRO A 39 -0.47 9.81 -1.48
N ALA A 40 -1.53 9.20 -1.99
CA ALA A 40 -2.52 8.52 -1.14
C ALA A 40 -1.90 7.39 -0.27
N LEU A 41 -0.99 6.62 -0.86
CA LEU A 41 -0.31 5.53 -0.16
C LEU A 41 0.59 6.08 0.96
N LEU A 42 1.42 7.07 0.66
CA LEU A 42 2.25 7.76 1.65
C LEU A 42 1.41 8.38 2.78
N ARG A 43 0.26 8.96 2.43
CA ARG A 43 -0.68 9.50 3.41
C ARG A 43 -1.22 8.40 4.32
N GLY A 44 -1.66 7.27 3.75
CA GLY A 44 -2.11 6.08 4.48
C GLY A 44 -1.05 5.57 5.47
N GLU A 45 0.18 5.40 5.03
CA GLU A 45 1.30 5.01 5.90
C GLU A 45 1.53 5.98 7.07
N LYS A 46 1.48 7.30 6.81
CA LYS A 46 1.65 8.31 7.86
C LYS A 46 0.52 8.27 8.88
N LEU A 47 -0.73 8.08 8.43
CA LEU A 47 -1.90 7.93 9.30
C LEU A 47 -1.76 6.68 10.17
N CYS A 48 -1.48 5.52 9.59
CA CYS A 48 -1.28 4.26 10.30
C CYS A 48 -0.16 4.36 11.34
N LYS A 49 0.98 4.98 10.97
CA LYS A 49 2.10 5.20 11.88
C LYS A 49 1.74 6.09 13.06
N ARG A 50 0.97 7.16 12.83
CA ARG A 50 0.54 8.06 13.91
C ARG A 50 -0.49 7.41 14.82
N ALA A 51 -1.46 6.69 14.24
CA ALA A 51 -2.45 5.94 15.00
C ALA A 51 -1.79 4.89 15.91
N SER A 52 -0.84 4.13 15.39
CA SER A 52 -0.06 3.16 16.19
C SER A 52 0.66 3.82 17.38
N ARG A 53 1.28 4.98 17.18
CA ARG A 53 1.93 5.74 18.26
C ARG A 53 0.96 6.34 19.26
N ALA A 54 -0.28 6.60 18.84
CA ALA A 54 -1.36 7.05 19.70
C ALA A 54 -1.92 5.94 20.59
N GLY A 55 -1.43 4.71 20.47
CA GLY A 55 -1.92 3.54 21.20
C GLY A 55 -3.16 2.91 20.59
N TYR A 56 -3.51 3.29 19.34
CA TYR A 56 -4.55 2.58 18.61
C TYR A 56 -4.13 1.12 18.42
N PRO A 57 -4.99 0.15 18.78
CA PRO A 57 -4.65 -1.26 18.65
C PRO A 57 -4.28 -1.57 17.20
N MET A 58 -3.06 -2.03 17.02
CA MET A 58 -2.56 -2.43 15.72
C MET A 58 -2.34 -3.93 15.75
N ASP A 59 -3.04 -4.59 14.86
CA ASP A 59 -2.97 -6.03 14.69
C ASP A 59 -1.56 -6.48 14.28
N SER A 60 -1.29 -7.75 14.40
CA SER A 60 -0.07 -8.37 13.89
C SER A 60 -0.08 -8.42 12.35
N ALA A 61 1.09 -8.64 11.74
CA ALA A 61 1.18 -8.84 10.29
C ALA A 61 0.24 -9.96 9.79
N LYS A 62 0.07 -11.01 10.63
CA LYS A 62 -0.86 -12.11 10.31
C LYS A 62 -2.30 -11.63 10.26
N GLU A 63 -2.74 -10.87 11.25
CA GLU A 63 -4.12 -10.34 11.31
C GLU A 63 -4.42 -9.40 10.14
N PHE A 64 -3.48 -8.52 9.77
CA PHE A 64 -3.64 -7.71 8.54
C PHE A 64 -3.71 -8.57 7.29
N ALA A 65 -2.89 -9.59 7.16
CA ALA A 65 -2.96 -10.52 6.03
C ALA A 65 -4.30 -11.27 5.97
N ASP A 66 -4.85 -11.66 7.12
CA ASP A 66 -6.15 -12.32 7.19
C ASP A 66 -7.30 -11.35 6.84
N ARG A 67 -7.22 -10.08 7.25
CA ARG A 67 -8.18 -9.04 6.84
C ARG A 67 -8.12 -8.74 5.35
N ILE A 68 -6.93 -8.72 4.76
CA ILE A 68 -6.76 -8.55 3.32
C ILE A 68 -7.43 -9.71 2.56
N ARG A 69 -7.25 -10.96 3.01
CA ARG A 69 -7.92 -12.12 2.40
C ARG A 69 -9.44 -12.01 2.51
N ALA A 70 -9.93 -11.70 3.72
CA ALA A 70 -11.37 -11.53 3.93
C ALA A 70 -11.99 -10.42 3.07
N GLY A 71 -11.28 -9.31 2.86
CA GLY A 71 -11.73 -8.25 1.96
C GLY A 71 -11.75 -8.67 0.49
N LEU A 72 -10.81 -9.51 0.06
CA LEU A 72 -10.84 -10.11 -1.29
C LEU A 72 -12.03 -11.08 -1.44
N ASP A 73 -12.27 -11.92 -0.44
CA ASP A 73 -13.42 -12.84 -0.42
C ASP A 73 -14.75 -12.07 -0.46
N GLU A 74 -14.83 -10.91 0.23
CA GLU A 74 -16.01 -10.03 0.16
C GLU A 74 -16.24 -9.47 -1.24
N LEU A 75 -15.18 -8.99 -1.91
CA LEU A 75 -15.28 -8.50 -3.30
C LEU A 75 -15.76 -9.60 -4.25
N GLU A 76 -15.26 -10.82 -4.09
CA GLU A 76 -15.67 -11.99 -4.88
C GLU A 76 -17.13 -12.33 -4.62
N ALA A 77 -17.56 -12.38 -3.35
CA ALA A 77 -18.95 -12.65 -2.97
C ALA A 77 -19.93 -11.61 -3.52
N ASN A 78 -19.48 -10.34 -3.68
CA ASN A 78 -20.24 -9.26 -4.31
C ASN A 78 -20.12 -9.23 -5.85
N GLY A 79 -19.55 -10.26 -6.48
CA GLY A 79 -19.42 -10.39 -7.93
C GLY A 79 -18.55 -9.32 -8.59
N PHE A 80 -17.64 -8.67 -7.85
CA PHE A 80 -16.80 -7.55 -8.31
C PHE A 80 -17.59 -6.39 -8.93
N GLU A 81 -18.82 -6.17 -8.48
CA GLU A 81 -19.69 -5.13 -9.00
C GLU A 81 -19.16 -3.71 -8.70
N VAL A 82 -19.47 -2.78 -9.61
CA VAL A 82 -19.15 -1.36 -9.42
C VAL A 82 -20.20 -0.72 -8.50
N ASN A 83 -19.91 -0.70 -7.20
CA ASN A 83 -20.76 -0.11 -6.17
C ASN A 83 -19.95 0.54 -5.05
N SER A 84 -20.63 1.31 -4.18
CA SER A 84 -19.97 2.01 -3.07
C SER A 84 -19.37 1.07 -2.02
N GLN A 85 -19.97 -0.11 -1.81
CA GLN A 85 -19.46 -1.11 -0.88
C GLN A 85 -18.11 -1.63 -1.34
N ASN A 86 -18.01 -2.07 -2.59
CA ASN A 86 -16.76 -2.57 -3.17
C ASN A 86 -15.68 -1.49 -3.24
N GLN A 87 -16.07 -0.22 -3.51
CA GLN A 87 -15.14 0.91 -3.44
C GLN A 87 -14.57 1.09 -2.02
N GLN A 88 -15.41 0.98 -0.99
CA GLN A 88 -14.97 1.07 0.40
C GLN A 88 -14.06 -0.10 0.78
N THR A 89 -14.42 -1.31 0.40
CA THR A 89 -13.61 -2.51 0.65
C THR A 89 -12.23 -2.39 0.00
N CYS A 90 -12.15 -1.93 -1.24
CA CYS A 90 -10.87 -1.63 -1.91
C CYS A 90 -10.04 -0.58 -1.12
N GLY A 91 -10.67 0.49 -0.65
CA GLY A 91 -10.00 1.50 0.16
C GLY A 91 -9.44 0.94 1.47
N ASN A 92 -10.22 0.07 2.15
CA ASN A 92 -9.79 -0.60 3.37
C ASN A 92 -8.63 -1.57 3.12
N LEU A 93 -8.66 -2.33 2.03
CA LEU A 93 -7.56 -3.20 1.61
C LEU A 93 -6.25 -2.42 1.42
N LEU A 94 -6.30 -1.27 0.73
CA LEU A 94 -5.13 -0.41 0.55
C LEU A 94 -4.60 0.12 1.88
N LEU A 95 -5.48 0.45 2.83
CA LEU A 95 -5.07 0.90 4.17
C LEU A 95 -4.46 -0.25 4.99
N ASP A 96 -4.99 -1.46 4.87
CA ASP A 96 -4.41 -2.65 5.50
C ASP A 96 -3.03 -3.00 4.92
N PHE A 97 -2.82 -2.80 3.62
CA PHE A 97 -1.48 -2.88 3.01
C PHE A 97 -0.53 -1.82 3.59
N CYS A 98 -0.95 -0.56 3.78
CA CYS A 98 -0.12 0.46 4.44
C CYS A 98 0.31 0.05 5.86
N ASN A 99 -0.57 -0.63 6.62
CA ASN A 99 -0.23 -1.17 7.93
C ASN A 99 0.77 -2.35 7.84
N LEU A 100 0.56 -3.25 6.88
CA LEU A 100 1.45 -4.37 6.65
C LEU A 100 2.85 -3.89 6.26
N ASP A 101 2.96 -2.93 5.34
CA ASP A 101 4.20 -2.29 4.92
C ASP A 101 4.94 -1.67 6.11
N ARG A 102 4.20 -0.99 6.99
CA ARG A 102 4.75 -0.43 8.23
C ARG A 102 5.36 -1.49 9.14
N ILE A 103 4.67 -2.63 9.32
CA ILE A 103 5.17 -3.75 10.14
C ILE A 103 6.40 -4.40 9.51
N LEU A 104 6.38 -4.59 8.21
CA LEU A 104 7.48 -5.17 7.44
C LEU A 104 8.64 -4.18 7.20
N LYS A 105 8.47 -2.91 7.60
CA LYS A 105 9.42 -1.82 7.36
C LYS A 105 9.70 -1.60 5.86
N VAL A 106 8.70 -1.81 5.03
CA VAL A 106 8.71 -1.51 3.59
C VAL A 106 8.24 -0.07 3.38
N ASP A 107 8.85 0.62 2.43
CA ASP A 107 8.38 1.91 1.92
C ASP A 107 7.43 1.60 0.75
N GLY A 108 6.12 1.63 1.00
CA GLY A 108 5.09 1.24 0.04
C GLY A 108 5.09 2.09 -1.23
N GLU A 109 5.35 3.41 -1.14
CA GLU A 109 5.48 4.27 -2.34
C GLU A 109 6.63 3.83 -3.23
N LYS A 110 7.78 3.51 -2.65
CA LYS A 110 8.93 3.00 -3.42
C LYS A 110 8.64 1.62 -3.98
N ALA A 111 8.06 0.72 -3.19
CA ALA A 111 7.70 -0.62 -3.64
C ALA A 111 6.76 -0.56 -4.84
N LEU A 112 5.70 0.26 -4.78
CA LEU A 112 4.78 0.46 -5.89
C LEU A 112 5.46 1.13 -7.10
N THR A 113 6.35 2.10 -6.86
CA THR A 113 7.13 2.73 -7.94
C THR A 113 8.01 1.71 -8.67
N TYR A 114 8.70 0.83 -7.95
CA TYR A 114 9.52 -0.21 -8.55
C TYR A 114 8.68 -1.23 -9.34
N ALA A 115 7.54 -1.67 -8.78
CA ALA A 115 6.62 -2.57 -9.46
C ALA A 115 6.06 -1.94 -10.74
N SER A 116 5.70 -0.65 -10.70
CA SER A 116 5.21 0.10 -11.86
C SER A 116 6.28 0.22 -12.95
N ASN A 117 7.52 0.51 -12.58
CA ASN A 117 8.63 0.57 -13.53
C ASN A 117 8.94 -0.80 -14.14
N ALA A 118 8.90 -1.86 -13.34
CA ALA A 118 9.07 -3.23 -13.84
C ALA A 118 7.93 -3.60 -14.81
N PHE A 119 6.69 -3.20 -14.52
CA PHE A 119 5.56 -3.39 -15.42
C PHE A 119 5.80 -2.70 -16.78
N ILE A 120 6.25 -1.43 -16.79
CA ILE A 120 6.57 -0.71 -18.04
C ILE A 120 7.67 -1.42 -18.82
N MET A 121 8.72 -1.89 -18.14
CA MET A 121 9.80 -2.64 -18.79
C MET A 121 9.31 -3.95 -19.41
N ASN A 122 8.47 -4.68 -18.70
CA ASN A 122 7.88 -5.93 -19.18
C ASN A 122 6.93 -5.68 -20.36
N PHE A 123 6.15 -4.61 -20.32
CA PHE A 123 5.31 -4.20 -21.44
C PHE A 123 6.13 -3.87 -22.68
N SER A 124 7.21 -3.07 -22.55
CA SER A 124 8.12 -2.77 -23.65
C SER A 124 8.79 -4.04 -24.23
N ARG A 125 9.09 -5.02 -23.37
CA ARG A 125 9.62 -6.32 -23.83
C ARG A 125 8.58 -7.10 -24.62
N ALA A 126 7.32 -7.08 -24.18
CA ALA A 126 6.22 -7.69 -24.92
C ALA A 126 6.03 -7.08 -26.31
N GLU A 127 6.06 -5.75 -26.42
CA GLU A 127 5.98 -5.07 -27.72
C GLU A 127 7.13 -5.48 -28.67
N LYS A 128 8.35 -5.56 -28.17
CA LYS A 128 9.50 -6.01 -28.98
C LYS A 128 9.32 -7.44 -29.48
N MET A 129 8.88 -8.35 -28.61
CA MET A 129 8.65 -9.75 -28.98
C MET A 129 7.49 -9.90 -29.99
N ALA A 130 6.46 -9.06 -29.91
CA ALA A 130 5.41 -9.02 -30.92
C ALA A 130 5.94 -8.51 -32.27
N ALA A 131 6.76 -7.45 -32.25
CA ALA A 131 7.37 -6.89 -33.44
C ALA A 131 8.31 -7.88 -34.15
N GLU A 132 9.05 -8.72 -33.40
CA GLU A 132 9.88 -9.81 -33.96
C GLU A 132 9.04 -10.84 -34.72
N LYS A 133 7.75 -10.99 -34.36
CA LYS A 133 6.77 -11.82 -35.09
C LYS A 133 6.08 -11.07 -36.23
N GLY A 134 6.47 -9.82 -36.50
CA GLY A 134 5.87 -8.96 -37.54
C GLY A 134 4.47 -8.45 -37.17
N LYS A 135 4.10 -8.44 -35.88
CA LYS A 135 2.80 -8.02 -35.38
C LYS A 135 2.96 -6.87 -34.38
N LYS A 136 1.92 -6.06 -34.22
CA LYS A 136 1.76 -5.19 -33.05
C LYS A 136 1.12 -5.98 -31.91
N LEU A 137 1.26 -5.45 -30.69
CA LEU A 137 0.73 -6.11 -29.49
C LEU A 137 -0.81 -6.28 -29.54
N ASP A 138 -1.51 -5.28 -30.10
CA ASP A 138 -2.97 -5.26 -30.31
C ASP A 138 -3.45 -6.14 -31.48
N GLU A 139 -2.52 -6.64 -32.27
CA GLU A 139 -2.79 -7.59 -33.39
C GLU A 139 -2.62 -9.06 -32.97
N LEU A 140 -2.16 -9.32 -31.73
CA LEU A 140 -2.00 -10.67 -31.20
C LEU A 140 -3.35 -11.24 -30.78
N SER A 141 -3.54 -12.54 -31.00
CA SER A 141 -4.66 -13.27 -30.40
C SER A 141 -4.51 -13.36 -28.89
N GLN A 142 -5.61 -13.64 -28.18
CA GLN A 142 -5.57 -13.82 -26.72
C GLN A 142 -4.60 -14.91 -26.28
N ASP A 143 -4.52 -16.01 -27.00
CA ASP A 143 -3.63 -17.13 -26.71
C ASP A 143 -2.15 -16.72 -26.91
N GLU A 144 -1.84 -16.01 -28.00
CA GLU A 144 -0.50 -15.46 -28.27
C GLU A 144 -0.06 -14.48 -27.19
N LEU A 145 -1.02 -13.64 -26.71
CA LEU A 145 -0.78 -12.66 -25.66
C LEU A 145 -0.51 -13.36 -24.32
N GLN A 146 -1.29 -14.38 -23.97
CA GLN A 146 -1.10 -15.18 -22.77
C GLN A 146 0.26 -15.91 -22.76
N GLU A 147 0.65 -16.54 -23.86
CA GLU A 147 1.96 -17.18 -23.98
C GLU A 147 3.12 -16.16 -23.82
N LEU A 148 2.97 -15.00 -24.47
CA LEU A 148 3.95 -13.93 -24.38
C LEU A 148 4.09 -13.41 -22.95
N MET A 149 2.98 -13.20 -22.25
CA MET A 149 2.96 -12.73 -20.88
C MET A 149 3.56 -13.76 -19.91
N LYS A 150 3.30 -15.07 -20.11
CA LYS A 150 3.98 -16.12 -19.32
C LYS A 150 5.50 -16.02 -19.42
N VAL A 151 6.05 -15.91 -20.62
CA VAL A 151 7.50 -15.78 -20.83
C VAL A 151 8.09 -14.56 -20.14
N ILE A 152 7.32 -13.47 -20.04
CA ILE A 152 7.76 -12.21 -19.42
C ILE A 152 7.70 -12.28 -17.89
N PHE A 153 6.68 -12.93 -17.34
CA PHE A 153 6.45 -12.97 -15.88
C PHE A 153 7.06 -14.19 -15.20
N ASP A 154 7.17 -15.34 -15.89
CA ASP A 154 7.80 -16.54 -15.33
C ASP A 154 9.34 -16.49 -15.43
N GLY A 155 9.89 -15.52 -16.13
CA GLY A 155 11.33 -15.28 -16.25
C GLY A 155 11.92 -14.37 -15.17
N GLN A 156 11.17 -14.09 -14.10
CA GLN A 156 11.60 -13.41 -12.88
C GLN A 156 11.76 -14.43 -11.75
#